data_fdbc2c67e9ab00b770bc7f3618d4be99
#
_entry.id   fdbc2c67e9ab00b770bc7f3618d4be99
#
_cell.length_a   1.000
_cell.length_b   1.000
_cell.length_c   1.000
_cell.angle_alpha   90.00
_cell.angle_beta   90.00
_cell.angle_gamma   90.00
#
_symmetry.space_group_name_H-M   'P 1'
#
loop_
_entity.id
_entity.type
_entity.pdbx_description
1 polymer ?
#
loop_
_entity_poly.entity_id
_entity_poly.type
_entity_poly.pdbx_seq_one_letter_code
_entity_poly.pdbx_strand_id
1 'polypeptide(L)'
;YLGCFTDAIPRVIDSKTEYSTVMTREICADFCTDYAFYGVQYSTHCFCGNSFETSTKSVDESECNGKCGGSSDICGGYGRNSLFVK
;
A
#
# COMPACT_ATOMS: atom_id res chain seq x y z
N TYR A 1 -4.67 -9.19 4.71
CA TYR A 1 -5.00 -8.24 3.66
C TYR A 1 -6.32 -7.56 3.98
N LEU A 2 -6.33 -6.23 4.03
CA LEU A 2 -7.53 -5.47 4.37
C LEU A 2 -8.34 -5.06 3.14
N GLY A 3 -7.70 -4.86 2.00
CA GLY A 3 -8.40 -4.52 0.77
C GLY A 3 -7.77 -3.38 0.00
N CYS A 4 -8.49 -2.94 -1.02
CA CYS A 4 -8.11 -1.83 -1.89
C CYS A 4 -8.79 -0.55 -1.39
N PHE A 5 -8.03 0.51 -1.17
CA PHE A 5 -8.53 1.76 -0.61
C PHE A 5 -8.12 2.95 -1.45
N THR A 6 -8.93 4.00 -1.44
CA THR A 6 -8.54 5.25 -2.06
C THR A 6 -7.31 5.81 -1.35
N ASP A 7 -6.41 6.45 -2.10
CA ASP A 7 -5.24 7.10 -1.54
C ASP A 7 -5.05 8.45 -2.21
N ALA A 8 -5.62 9.45 -1.60
CA ALA A 8 -5.50 10.83 -2.03
C ALA A 8 -4.90 11.64 -0.87
N ILE A 9 -4.91 12.94 -0.96
CA ILE A 9 -4.43 13.78 0.14
C ILE A 9 -5.60 14.08 1.07
N PRO A 10 -5.51 13.75 2.40
CA PRO A 10 -4.39 13.08 3.06
C PRO A 10 -4.30 11.60 2.68
N ARG A 11 -3.07 11.05 2.71
CA ARG A 11 -2.84 9.65 2.37
C ARG A 11 -3.46 8.72 3.40
N VAL A 12 -3.76 7.47 2.95
CA VAL A 12 -4.34 6.46 3.84
C VAL A 12 -3.38 6.13 4.99
N ILE A 13 -2.09 5.93 4.70
CA ILE A 13 -1.02 5.81 5.70
C ILE A 13 0.24 6.44 5.12
N ASP A 14 1.02 7.15 5.95
CA ASP A 14 2.22 7.82 5.46
C ASP A 14 3.25 8.12 6.56
N SER A 15 3.24 7.37 7.67
CA SER A 15 4.22 7.60 8.74
C SER A 15 5.65 7.33 8.27
N LYS A 16 5.82 6.41 7.31
CA LYS A 16 7.12 6.09 6.72
C LYS A 16 6.86 5.63 5.29
N THR A 17 7.70 6.05 4.36
CA THR A 17 7.51 5.71 2.94
C THR A 17 8.82 5.22 2.33
N GLU A 18 8.69 4.35 1.32
CA GLU A 18 9.81 3.83 0.56
C GLU A 18 9.39 3.67 -0.89
N TYR A 19 10.36 3.74 -1.78
CA TYR A 19 10.16 3.60 -3.22
C TYR A 19 11.19 2.61 -3.77
N SER A 20 10.74 1.69 -4.61
CA SER A 20 11.65 0.77 -5.28
C SER A 20 11.04 0.27 -6.59
N THR A 21 11.83 0.26 -7.66
CA THR A 21 11.40 -0.28 -8.94
C THR A 21 11.25 -1.81 -8.91
N VAL A 22 11.77 -2.45 -7.87
CA VAL A 22 11.63 -3.90 -7.65
C VAL A 22 10.79 -4.18 -6.39
N MET A 23 9.88 -3.30 -6.06
CA MET A 23 9.03 -3.43 -4.88
C MET A 23 8.23 -4.73 -4.92
N THR A 24 8.11 -5.35 -3.75
CA THR A 24 7.19 -6.47 -3.53
C THR A 24 6.43 -6.24 -2.24
N ARG A 25 5.35 -7.00 -2.04
CA ARG A 25 4.60 -6.95 -0.78
C ARG A 25 5.51 -7.32 0.40
N GLU A 26 6.39 -8.31 0.20
CA GLU A 26 7.32 -8.79 1.21
C GLU A 26 8.36 -7.73 1.58
N ILE A 27 8.89 -7.03 0.58
CA ILE A 27 9.84 -5.93 0.82
C ILE A 27 9.15 -4.84 1.64
N CYS A 28 7.91 -4.51 1.29
CA CYS A 28 7.15 -3.50 2.01
C CYS A 28 6.88 -3.94 3.45
N ALA A 29 6.49 -5.18 3.66
CA ALA A 29 6.25 -5.72 5.00
C ALA A 29 7.50 -5.62 5.87
N ASP A 30 8.67 -5.98 5.32
CA ASP A 30 9.94 -5.90 6.04
C ASP A 30 10.32 -4.45 6.35
N PHE A 31 10.13 -3.56 5.40
CA PHE A 31 10.38 -2.13 5.59
C PHE A 31 9.50 -1.56 6.71
N CYS A 32 8.30 -2.09 6.87
CA CYS A 32 7.31 -1.62 7.84
C CYS A 32 7.27 -2.50 9.11
N THR A 33 8.38 -3.17 9.44
CA THR A 33 8.44 -4.12 10.55
C THR A 33 7.93 -3.52 11.87
N ASP A 34 8.21 -2.24 12.12
CA ASP A 34 7.87 -1.57 13.38
C ASP A 34 6.47 -0.94 13.37
N TYR A 35 5.67 -1.19 12.34
CA TYR A 35 4.36 -0.56 12.19
C TYR A 35 3.25 -1.61 12.10
N ALA A 36 2.05 -1.20 12.51
CA ALA A 36 0.90 -2.10 12.51
C ALA A 36 0.33 -2.37 11.11
N PHE A 37 0.50 -1.41 10.20
CA PHE A 37 -0.04 -1.49 8.85
C PHE A 37 1.03 -1.18 7.82
N TYR A 38 0.90 -1.81 6.65
CA TYR A 38 1.69 -1.43 5.49
C TYR A 38 0.80 -1.46 4.26
N GLY A 39 1.10 -0.60 3.32
CA GLY A 39 0.33 -0.49 2.08
C GLY A 39 1.26 -0.32 0.89
N VAL A 40 0.88 -0.87 -0.23
CA VAL A 40 1.62 -0.75 -1.48
C VAL A 40 0.76 -0.05 -2.50
N GLN A 41 1.40 0.80 -3.32
CA GLN A 41 0.70 1.64 -4.27
C GLN A 41 1.54 1.87 -5.51
N TYR A 42 0.87 1.90 -6.65
CA TYR A 42 1.46 2.26 -7.93
C TYR A 42 2.70 1.42 -8.26
N SER A 43 2.66 0.14 -7.90
CA SER A 43 3.70 -0.87 -8.21
C SER A 43 5.04 -0.65 -7.51
N THR A 44 5.35 0.53 -7.02
CA THR A 44 6.69 0.90 -6.55
C THR A 44 6.73 1.52 -5.16
N HIS A 45 5.60 1.98 -4.64
CA HIS A 45 5.57 2.72 -3.38
C HIS A 45 5.12 1.84 -2.23
N CYS A 46 5.76 2.05 -1.06
CA CYS A 46 5.45 1.37 0.18
C CYS A 46 5.22 2.42 1.27
N PHE A 47 4.15 2.25 2.01
CA PHE A 47 3.78 3.17 3.10
C PHE A 47 3.57 2.37 4.38
N CYS A 48 4.04 2.93 5.49
CA CYS A 48 3.89 2.33 6.82
C CYS A 48 3.13 3.27 7.75
N GLY A 49 2.38 2.70 8.68
CA GLY A 49 1.70 3.48 9.69
C GLY A 49 1.07 2.60 10.75
N ASN A 50 0.65 3.23 11.86
CA ASN A 50 -0.02 2.55 12.97
C ASN A 50 -1.52 2.79 12.96
N SER A 51 -2.01 3.64 12.06
CA SER A 51 -3.42 3.90 11.83
C SER A 51 -3.57 4.42 10.42
N PHE A 52 -4.80 4.48 9.92
CA PHE A 52 -5.05 5.06 8.60
C PHE A 52 -6.20 6.04 8.68
N GLU A 53 -6.27 6.93 7.71
CA GLU A 53 -7.21 8.04 7.68
C GLU A 53 -8.66 7.55 7.63
N THR A 54 -9.51 8.10 8.50
CA THR A 54 -10.90 7.68 8.60
C THR A 54 -11.74 8.08 7.38
N SER A 55 -11.28 9.08 6.62
CA SER A 55 -11.95 9.48 5.36
C SER A 55 -11.62 8.54 4.20
N THR A 56 -10.68 7.62 4.39
CA THR A 56 -10.32 6.62 3.40
C THR A 56 -11.48 5.69 3.13
N LYS A 57 -11.70 5.37 1.87
CA LYS A 57 -12.81 4.51 1.45
C LYS A 57 -12.30 3.23 0.82
N SER A 58 -12.92 2.11 1.21
CA SER A 58 -12.73 0.84 0.54
C SER A 58 -13.36 0.94 -0.85
N VAL A 59 -12.67 0.43 -1.85
CA VAL A 59 -13.15 0.42 -3.23
C VAL A 59 -13.04 -1.00 -3.80
N ASP A 60 -13.59 -1.19 -5.00
CA ASP A 60 -13.53 -2.49 -5.66
C ASP A 60 -12.09 -2.93 -5.87
N GLU A 61 -11.80 -4.20 -5.62
CA GLU A 61 -10.45 -4.75 -5.74
C GLU A 61 -9.87 -4.54 -7.15
N SER A 62 -10.72 -4.49 -8.17
CA SER A 62 -10.26 -4.25 -9.55
C SER A 62 -9.59 -2.89 -9.73
N GLU A 63 -9.76 -1.97 -8.79
CA GLU A 63 -9.09 -0.67 -8.86
C GLU A 63 -7.64 -0.74 -8.39
N CYS A 64 -7.26 -1.82 -7.68
CA CYS A 64 -5.87 -2.12 -7.34
C CYS A 64 -5.37 -3.13 -8.36
N ASN A 65 -4.93 -2.64 -9.51
CA ASN A 65 -4.60 -3.47 -10.67
C ASN A 65 -3.16 -3.34 -11.13
N GLY A 66 -2.30 -2.71 -10.35
CA GLY A 66 -0.89 -2.55 -10.66
C GLY A 66 -0.07 -3.70 -10.11
N LYS A 67 0.69 -4.36 -10.97
CA LYS A 67 1.62 -5.40 -10.50
C LYS A 67 2.80 -4.78 -9.79
N CYS A 68 3.30 -5.46 -8.75
CA CYS A 68 4.52 -5.05 -8.07
C CYS A 68 5.68 -5.02 -9.07
N GLY A 69 6.60 -4.06 -8.89
CA GLY A 69 7.77 -3.98 -9.76
C GLY A 69 8.65 -5.22 -9.68
N GLY A 70 8.68 -5.90 -8.52
CA GLY A 70 9.52 -7.05 -8.27
C GLY A 70 8.82 -8.40 -8.27
N SER A 71 7.51 -8.45 -8.53
CA SER A 71 6.76 -9.71 -8.53
C SER A 71 5.49 -9.57 -9.37
N SER A 72 4.75 -10.67 -9.52
CA SER A 72 3.46 -10.66 -10.23
C SER A 72 2.27 -10.36 -9.30
N ASP A 73 2.51 -10.17 -8.01
CA ASP A 73 1.46 -9.78 -7.07
C ASP A 73 0.97 -8.37 -7.38
N ILE A 74 -0.19 -8.02 -6.83
CA ILE A 74 -0.73 -6.67 -6.97
C ILE A 74 -0.14 -5.77 -5.88
N CYS A 75 0.32 -4.60 -6.29
CA CYS A 75 0.84 -3.56 -5.41
C CYS A 75 0.07 -2.25 -5.66
N GLY A 76 -1.22 -2.27 -5.32
CA GLY A 76 -2.07 -1.11 -5.45
C GLY A 76 -2.39 -0.74 -6.89
N GLY A 77 -2.65 0.52 -7.11
CA GLY A 77 -2.92 1.08 -8.42
C GLY A 77 -2.73 2.58 -8.38
N TYR A 78 -3.05 3.26 -9.46
CA TYR A 78 -2.94 4.72 -9.50
C TYR A 78 -3.96 5.33 -8.52
N GLY A 79 -3.45 6.03 -7.51
CA GLY A 79 -4.30 6.60 -6.46
C GLY A 79 -5.03 5.55 -5.63
N ARG A 80 -4.55 4.31 -5.61
CA ARG A 80 -5.17 3.21 -4.86
C ARG A 80 -4.10 2.46 -4.10
N ASN A 81 -4.41 2.13 -2.85
CA ASN A 81 -3.50 1.48 -1.93
C ASN A 81 -4.02 0.07 -1.60
N SER A 82 -3.17 -0.93 -1.79
CA SER A 82 -3.43 -2.28 -1.29
C SER A 82 -2.92 -2.33 0.15
N LEU A 83 -3.83 -2.40 1.11
CA LEU A 83 -3.55 -2.21 2.53
C LEU A 83 -3.52 -3.54 3.27
N PHE A 84 -2.53 -3.69 4.12
CA PHE A 84 -2.32 -4.91 4.91
C PHE A 84 -2.15 -4.55 6.39
N VAL A 85 -2.60 -5.44 7.26
CA VAL A 85 -2.32 -5.38 8.69
C VAL A 85 -1.30 -6.46 9.04
N LYS A 86 -0.42 -6.14 9.95
CA LYS A 86 0.57 -7.10 10.43
C LYS A 86 0.03 -8.03 11.50
#